data_41e11cf6d71674dfa2bf18d68de08eb1
#
_entry.id   41e11cf6d71674dfa2bf18d68de08eb1
#
_cell.length_a   1.000
_cell.length_b   1.000
_cell.length_c   1.000
_cell.angle_alpha   90.00
_cell.angle_beta   90.00
_cell.angle_gamma   90.00
#
_symmetry.space_group_name_H-M   'P 1'
#
loop_
_entity.id
_entity.type
_entity.pdbx_description
1 polymer ?
#
loop_
_entity_poly.entity_id
_entity_poly.type
_entity_poly.pdbx_seq_one_letter_code
_entity_poly.pdbx_strand_id
1 'polypeptide(L)'
;LPKQSNTTFICQKCAYESRKWLGKCPECGEWNSLVEERVVKTRKGAGRDGFRLREAKAIAYVEIESQDDTRISSGVTEFDRVLGGGIVPGTLVLLGGDPGIGKSTLLLQVADKLSSSGATVLYVSGEESEKQIKLRGERLKVQAPNLLLLPETNLENILREIERIKPNAIIVDSIQTTFSTEIESAPGSVSQIREVAAQFLLLAKTRAIPVFLIGHVTKEGSIAGPRALEHIVDTVLYFEGERHHNHRIVRATKNRFGAANEVGVFEMTNSGLAPVANPSQMFLAERPADAAGSVVTACMEGTRPLLVEIQALVSSSKYGTGRRMTQGVDQNRVALMIAMLEKRAGLQLLGDDVFVNIAGGLEVDEPAVDLGLVTAIASSFRNQPIDAHTAVFGEVGLTGEVRGATQAAVRAREAQALGFKKIVMPSSNTSGLEKLLGLRVVGVRSVDEALSELF
;
A
#
# COMPACT_ATOMS: atom_id res chain seq x y z
N LEU A 1 -6.99 19.48 50.34
CA LEU A 1 -7.60 19.23 49.02
C LEU A 1 -6.83 18.12 48.34
N PRO A 2 -7.46 17.03 47.85
CA PRO A 2 -6.76 15.97 47.15
C PRO A 2 -6.16 16.51 45.86
N LYS A 3 -4.87 16.18 45.59
CA LYS A 3 -4.19 16.46 44.32
C LYS A 3 -4.99 15.83 43.20
N GLN A 4 -5.49 16.64 42.27
CA GLN A 4 -6.09 16.16 41.04
C GLN A 4 -5.05 15.28 40.30
N SER A 5 -5.31 13.99 40.22
CA SER A 5 -4.56 13.07 39.37
C SER A 5 -4.76 13.49 37.91
N ASN A 6 -3.71 13.93 37.23
CA ASN A 6 -3.72 14.23 35.81
C ASN A 6 -3.71 12.90 35.02
N THR A 7 -4.81 12.17 35.08
CA THR A 7 -5.01 10.97 34.27
C THR A 7 -5.80 11.32 33.03
N THR A 8 -5.36 10.84 31.89
CA THR A 8 -6.04 10.95 30.59
C THR A 8 -6.28 9.53 30.08
N PHE A 9 -7.44 9.31 29.51
CA PHE A 9 -7.80 8.03 28.87
C PHE A 9 -7.53 8.15 27.37
N ILE A 10 -6.68 7.27 26.82
CA ILE A 10 -6.27 7.31 25.42
C ILE A 10 -6.79 6.06 24.71
N CYS A 11 -7.47 6.26 23.59
CA CYS A 11 -7.93 5.17 22.74
C CYS A 11 -6.73 4.48 22.09
N GLN A 12 -6.55 3.18 22.33
CA GLN A 12 -5.42 2.41 21.77
C GLN A 12 -5.56 2.12 20.26
N LYS A 13 -6.70 2.49 19.66
CA LYS A 13 -6.93 2.30 18.20
C LYS A 13 -6.67 3.59 17.39
N CYS A 14 -7.21 4.74 17.84
CA CYS A 14 -7.14 6.01 17.08
C CYS A 14 -6.42 7.14 17.83
N ALA A 15 -5.94 6.90 19.05
CA ALA A 15 -5.29 7.89 19.91
C ALA A 15 -6.21 9.04 20.36
N TYR A 16 -7.53 8.91 20.28
CA TYR A 16 -8.45 9.88 20.86
C TYR A 16 -8.21 10.02 22.37
N GLU A 17 -8.11 11.24 22.87
CA GLU A 17 -7.85 11.56 24.28
C GLU A 17 -9.13 12.01 24.98
N SER A 18 -9.40 11.45 26.15
CA SER A 18 -10.52 11.84 27.01
C SER A 18 -10.08 11.99 28.45
N ARG A 19 -10.65 12.96 29.15
CA ARG A 19 -10.45 13.14 30.61
C ARG A 19 -11.24 12.12 31.45
N LYS A 20 -12.15 11.38 30.82
CA LYS A 20 -13.00 10.39 31.46
C LYS A 20 -12.93 9.11 30.65
N TRP A 21 -13.03 7.98 31.33
CA TRP A 21 -13.19 6.72 30.64
C TRP A 21 -14.54 6.67 29.93
N LEU A 22 -14.52 6.26 28.67
CA LEU A 22 -15.71 6.06 27.83
C LEU A 22 -15.71 4.61 27.37
N GLY A 23 -16.85 3.92 27.50
CA GLY A 23 -16.99 2.53 27.07
C GLY A 23 -16.83 2.36 25.56
N LYS A 24 -17.16 3.42 24.77
CA LYS A 24 -17.00 3.45 23.31
C LYS A 24 -16.23 4.72 22.93
N CYS A 25 -15.23 4.58 22.08
CA CYS A 25 -14.48 5.71 21.55
C CYS A 25 -15.37 6.54 20.61
N PRO A 26 -15.53 7.86 20.83
CA PRO A 26 -16.37 8.70 19.97
C PRO A 26 -15.78 8.94 18.57
N GLU A 27 -14.45 8.79 18.42
CA GLU A 27 -13.76 9.03 17.15
C GLU A 27 -13.82 7.80 16.24
N CYS A 28 -13.37 6.63 16.72
CA CYS A 28 -13.29 5.41 15.89
C CYS A 28 -14.42 4.40 16.15
N GLY A 29 -15.30 4.65 17.13
CA GLY A 29 -16.40 3.77 17.46
C GLY A 29 -16.05 2.46 18.18
N GLU A 30 -14.77 2.23 18.50
CA GLU A 30 -14.30 1.02 19.15
C GLU A 30 -14.73 0.95 20.62
N TRP A 31 -15.14 -0.26 21.09
CA TRP A 31 -15.53 -0.50 22.46
C TRP A 31 -14.31 -0.89 23.31
N ASN A 32 -14.32 -0.44 24.59
CA ASN A 32 -13.30 -0.76 25.60
C ASN A 32 -11.85 -0.46 25.16
N SER A 33 -11.67 0.50 24.26
CA SER A 33 -10.37 0.85 23.68
C SER A 33 -9.65 1.95 24.44
N LEU A 34 -10.28 2.62 25.40
CA LEU A 34 -9.67 3.70 26.19
C LEU A 34 -8.93 3.12 27.40
N VAL A 35 -7.62 3.35 27.46
CA VAL A 35 -6.73 2.94 28.53
C VAL A 35 -6.31 4.18 29.33
N GLU A 36 -6.24 4.06 30.65
CA GLU A 36 -5.79 5.11 31.54
C GLU A 36 -4.28 5.32 31.41
N GLU A 37 -3.86 6.52 31.05
CA GLU A 37 -2.45 6.92 31.01
C GLU A 37 -2.23 8.16 31.90
N ARG A 38 -1.13 8.16 32.66
CA ARG A 38 -0.76 9.29 33.51
C ARG A 38 0.04 10.30 32.71
N VAL A 39 -0.48 11.50 32.58
CA VAL A 39 0.26 12.62 31.96
C VAL A 39 1.21 13.21 33.00
N VAL A 40 2.50 12.90 32.89
CA VAL A 40 3.52 13.57 33.67
C VAL A 40 3.73 14.94 33.07
N LYS A 41 3.49 15.97 33.88
CA LYS A 41 3.98 17.32 33.55
C LYS A 41 5.49 17.28 33.55
N THR A 42 6.13 17.27 32.39
CA THR A 42 7.57 17.48 32.26
C THR A 42 8.00 18.66 33.13
N ARG A 43 8.84 18.40 34.13
CA ARG A 43 9.50 19.44 34.89
C ARG A 43 10.28 20.30 33.90
N LYS A 44 9.88 21.57 33.75
CA LYS A 44 10.68 22.59 33.06
C LYS A 44 12.02 22.67 33.80
N GLY A 45 13.08 22.11 33.25
CA GLY A 45 14.40 22.43 33.77
C GLY A 45 15.44 21.31 33.92
N ALA A 46 15.39 20.22 33.20
CA ALA A 46 16.55 19.32 33.15
C ALA A 46 16.71 18.73 31.75
N GLY A 47 17.74 19.18 31.03
CA GLY A 47 18.31 18.40 29.93
C GLY A 47 17.70 18.56 28.54
N ARG A 48 17.19 19.71 28.13
CA ARG A 48 16.91 20.01 26.72
C ARG A 48 18.18 20.40 25.92
N ASP A 49 19.29 19.71 26.09
CA ASP A 49 20.51 20.02 25.35
C ASP A 49 20.63 19.17 24.03
N GLY A 50 19.66 18.30 23.71
CA GLY A 50 19.77 17.40 22.58
C GLY A 50 19.32 17.99 21.23
N PHE A 51 18.23 18.71 21.17
CA PHE A 51 17.69 19.28 19.93
C PHE A 51 17.29 20.72 20.10
N ARG A 52 18.23 21.68 19.98
CA ARG A 52 17.88 23.10 19.80
C ARG A 52 17.23 23.22 18.41
N LEU A 53 15.90 23.44 18.40
CA LEU A 53 15.21 23.96 17.23
C LEU A 53 15.97 25.22 16.78
N ARG A 54 16.49 25.25 15.57
CA ARG A 54 16.92 26.49 14.93
C ARG A 54 15.75 27.48 15.07
N GLU A 55 16.01 28.72 15.51
CA GLU A 55 14.98 29.74 15.48
C GLU A 55 14.43 29.83 14.05
N ALA A 56 13.17 29.42 13.90
CA ALA A 56 12.52 29.44 12.61
C ALA A 56 12.24 30.91 12.26
N LYS A 57 12.85 31.42 11.19
CA LYS A 57 12.53 32.74 10.61
C LYS A 57 11.56 32.51 9.44
N ALA A 58 10.51 33.32 9.37
CA ALA A 58 9.66 33.35 8.19
C ALA A 58 10.49 33.81 6.98
N ILE A 59 10.41 33.04 5.90
CA ILE A 59 11.08 33.33 4.61
C ILE A 59 9.99 33.52 3.58
N ALA A 60 10.11 34.52 2.70
CA ALA A 60 9.16 34.72 1.63
C ALA A 60 9.23 33.54 0.64
N TYR A 61 8.06 33.07 0.16
CA TYR A 61 7.96 31.92 -0.75
C TYR A 61 8.88 32.06 -1.98
N VAL A 62 9.01 33.27 -2.53
CA VAL A 62 9.85 33.58 -3.69
C VAL A 62 11.36 33.56 -3.40
N GLU A 63 11.75 33.61 -2.14
CA GLU A 63 13.15 33.52 -1.71
C GLU A 63 13.59 32.09 -1.41
N ILE A 64 12.65 31.14 -1.45
CA ILE A 64 12.95 29.71 -1.28
C ILE A 64 13.50 29.22 -2.63
N GLU A 65 14.80 28.97 -2.67
CA GLU A 65 15.38 28.23 -3.79
C GLU A 65 14.75 26.84 -3.82
N SER A 66 13.99 26.54 -4.87
CA SER A 66 13.58 25.17 -5.17
C SER A 66 14.87 24.42 -5.56
N GLN A 67 15.55 23.84 -4.59
CA GLN A 67 16.45 22.75 -4.90
C GLN A 67 15.57 21.69 -5.53
N ASP A 68 15.82 21.34 -6.78
CA ASP A 68 15.29 20.12 -7.38
C ASP A 68 15.50 19.04 -6.34
N ASP A 69 14.40 18.43 -5.87
CA ASP A 69 14.45 17.39 -4.86
C ASP A 69 15.32 16.25 -5.40
N THR A 70 16.62 16.33 -5.13
CA THR A 70 17.60 15.32 -5.52
C THR A 70 17.24 14.05 -4.78
N ARG A 71 16.42 13.23 -5.42
CA ARG A 71 16.00 11.95 -4.88
C ARG A 71 17.18 10.99 -4.86
N ILE A 72 17.35 10.31 -3.77
CA ILE A 72 18.37 9.27 -3.60
C ILE A 72 17.75 7.95 -4.05
N SER A 73 18.37 7.28 -5.02
CA SER A 73 17.91 5.93 -5.39
C SER A 73 18.15 4.97 -4.23
N SER A 74 17.13 4.18 -3.90
CA SER A 74 17.27 3.07 -2.94
C SER A 74 18.06 1.89 -3.50
N GLY A 75 18.37 1.89 -4.81
CA GLY A 75 18.94 0.76 -5.54
C GLY A 75 17.95 -0.39 -5.79
N VAL A 76 16.65 -0.19 -5.49
CA VAL A 76 15.56 -1.15 -5.72
C VAL A 76 14.45 -0.44 -6.50
N THR A 77 14.34 -0.73 -7.79
CA THR A 77 13.50 0.05 -8.73
C THR A 77 12.02 0.10 -8.34
N GLU A 78 11.45 -1.02 -7.90
CA GLU A 78 10.05 -1.09 -7.47
C GLU A 78 9.83 -0.34 -6.13
N PHE A 79 10.85 -0.24 -5.28
CA PHE A 79 10.78 0.55 -4.05
C PHE A 79 10.92 2.06 -4.37
N ASP A 80 11.80 2.43 -5.28
CA ASP A 80 11.91 3.81 -5.76
C ASP A 80 10.59 4.28 -6.39
N ARG A 81 9.91 3.41 -7.14
CA ARG A 81 8.59 3.70 -7.73
C ARG A 81 7.57 4.10 -6.66
N VAL A 82 7.37 3.29 -5.62
CA VAL A 82 6.35 3.58 -4.58
C VAL A 82 6.71 4.80 -3.74
N LEU A 83 7.98 5.17 -3.68
CA LEU A 83 8.44 6.41 -3.08
C LEU A 83 8.24 7.63 -4.00
N GLY A 84 7.78 7.42 -5.25
CA GLY A 84 7.58 8.49 -6.24
C GLY A 84 8.84 8.86 -6.98
N GLY A 85 9.77 7.91 -7.17
CA GLY A 85 11.02 8.06 -7.93
C GLY A 85 12.30 8.07 -7.08
N GLY A 86 12.21 7.70 -5.81
CA GLY A 86 13.35 7.59 -4.89
C GLY A 86 13.13 8.23 -3.53
N ILE A 87 14.11 8.11 -2.68
CA ILE A 87 14.11 8.60 -1.30
C ILE A 87 14.32 10.11 -1.28
N VAL A 88 13.44 10.86 -0.66
CA VAL A 88 13.59 12.31 -0.45
C VAL A 88 14.31 12.54 0.90
N PRO A 89 15.39 13.34 0.94
CA PRO A 89 16.07 13.66 2.19
C PRO A 89 15.13 14.30 3.22
N GLY A 90 15.29 13.93 4.48
CA GLY A 90 14.47 14.48 5.56
C GLY A 90 13.05 13.92 5.63
N THR A 91 12.77 12.79 4.98
CA THR A 91 11.47 12.13 5.05
C THR A 91 11.38 11.13 6.18
N LEU A 92 10.18 10.99 6.72
CA LEU A 92 9.80 9.90 7.61
C LEU A 92 8.85 8.97 6.88
N VAL A 93 9.30 7.74 6.62
CA VAL A 93 8.55 6.69 5.88
C VAL A 93 8.14 5.59 6.86
N LEU A 94 6.87 5.24 6.88
CA LEU A 94 6.34 4.07 7.60
C LEU A 94 6.12 2.92 6.62
N LEU A 95 6.72 1.78 6.89
CA LEU A 95 6.47 0.51 6.19
C LEU A 95 5.67 -0.41 7.10
N GLY A 96 4.36 -0.51 6.86
CA GLY A 96 3.43 -1.37 7.57
C GLY A 96 3.20 -2.71 6.86
N GLY A 97 2.59 -3.66 7.55
CA GLY A 97 2.18 -4.97 6.99
C GLY A 97 2.31 -6.11 7.99
N ASP A 98 1.79 -7.28 7.63
CA ASP A 98 1.74 -8.46 8.48
C ASP A 98 3.14 -8.93 8.94
N PRO A 99 3.25 -9.54 10.12
CA PRO A 99 4.49 -10.19 10.56
C PRO A 99 4.94 -11.26 9.58
N GLY A 100 6.24 -11.27 9.25
CA GLY A 100 6.84 -12.27 8.35
C GLY A 100 6.62 -12.03 6.86
N ILE A 101 5.95 -10.93 6.44
CA ILE A 101 5.66 -10.66 5.02
C ILE A 101 6.89 -10.25 4.20
N GLY A 102 7.97 -9.76 4.87
CA GLY A 102 9.22 -9.38 4.19
C GLY A 102 9.69 -7.95 4.42
N LYS A 103 9.06 -7.16 5.30
CA LYS A 103 9.41 -5.74 5.58
C LYS A 103 10.88 -5.55 5.92
N SER A 104 11.36 -6.28 6.95
CA SER A 104 12.76 -6.22 7.40
C SER A 104 13.74 -6.74 6.35
N THR A 105 13.30 -7.69 5.49
CA THR A 105 14.09 -8.19 4.37
C THR A 105 14.27 -7.10 3.32
N LEU A 106 13.19 -6.43 2.91
CA LEU A 106 13.25 -5.34 1.93
C LEU A 106 14.16 -4.21 2.41
N LEU A 107 13.96 -3.73 3.64
CA LEU A 107 14.76 -2.61 4.16
C LEU A 107 16.22 -2.99 4.41
N LEU A 108 16.52 -4.25 4.73
CA LEU A 108 17.91 -4.71 4.80
C LEU A 108 18.58 -4.74 3.42
N GLN A 109 17.85 -5.12 2.36
CA GLN A 109 18.34 -5.03 0.98
C GLN A 109 18.53 -3.59 0.52
N VAL A 110 17.62 -2.67 0.87
CA VAL A 110 17.77 -1.23 0.62
C VAL A 110 19.00 -0.68 1.37
N ALA A 111 19.18 -1.06 2.64
CA ALA A 111 20.36 -0.67 3.42
C ALA A 111 21.67 -1.12 2.78
N ASP A 112 21.72 -2.35 2.24
CA ASP A 112 22.87 -2.86 1.49
C ASP A 112 23.19 -2.01 0.26
N LYS A 113 22.17 -1.69 -0.54
CA LYS A 113 22.34 -0.87 -1.76
C LYS A 113 22.80 0.55 -1.43
N LEU A 114 22.19 1.20 -0.44
CA LEU A 114 22.60 2.53 0.03
C LEU A 114 24.03 2.51 0.57
N SER A 115 24.37 1.51 1.36
CA SER A 115 25.73 1.35 1.88
C SER A 115 26.77 1.11 0.78
N SER A 116 26.41 0.32 -0.23
CA SER A 116 27.27 0.05 -1.40
C SER A 116 27.47 1.29 -2.28
N SER A 117 26.55 2.25 -2.27
CA SER A 117 26.72 3.56 -2.92
C SER A 117 27.52 4.57 -2.09
N GLY A 118 28.06 4.16 -0.93
CA GLY A 118 28.89 4.99 -0.05
C GLY A 118 28.17 5.65 1.12
N ALA A 119 26.84 5.47 1.25
CA ALA A 119 26.08 6.03 2.37
C ALA A 119 26.33 5.23 3.66
N THR A 120 26.46 5.93 4.79
CA THR A 120 26.41 5.30 6.12
C THR A 120 24.96 5.08 6.52
N VAL A 121 24.55 3.82 6.73
CA VAL A 121 23.19 3.45 7.13
C VAL A 121 23.22 2.92 8.56
N LEU A 122 22.35 3.45 9.41
CA LEU A 122 22.14 2.94 10.76
C LEU A 122 20.86 2.10 10.80
N TYR A 123 20.99 0.81 11.11
CA TYR A 123 19.88 -0.11 11.31
C TYR A 123 19.70 -0.35 12.81
N VAL A 124 18.63 0.22 13.38
CA VAL A 124 18.23 0.03 14.77
C VAL A 124 17.30 -1.16 14.84
N SER A 125 17.58 -2.12 15.70
CA SER A 125 16.73 -3.30 15.89
C SER A 125 16.32 -3.43 17.34
N GLY A 126 15.02 -3.45 17.58
CA GLY A 126 14.43 -3.74 18.88
C GLY A 126 13.90 -5.17 19.03
N GLU A 127 13.93 -5.97 17.96
CA GLU A 127 13.38 -7.34 17.96
C GLU A 127 14.45 -8.41 17.78
N GLU A 128 15.45 -8.14 16.98
CA GLU A 128 16.50 -9.10 16.63
C GLU A 128 17.87 -8.64 17.10
N SER A 129 18.68 -9.61 17.54
CA SER A 129 20.08 -9.37 17.84
C SER A 129 20.91 -9.16 16.57
N GLU A 130 22.08 -8.53 16.71
CA GLU A 130 23.02 -8.33 15.59
C GLU A 130 23.39 -9.64 14.89
N LYS A 131 23.48 -10.76 15.62
CA LYS A 131 23.77 -12.08 15.07
C LYS A 131 22.63 -12.60 14.18
N GLN A 132 21.39 -12.40 14.58
CA GLN A 132 20.21 -12.80 13.80
C GLN A 132 20.11 -11.99 12.50
N ILE A 133 20.33 -10.66 12.59
CA ILE A 133 20.37 -9.78 11.41
C ILE A 133 21.52 -10.19 10.49
N LYS A 134 22.69 -10.52 11.04
CA LYS A 134 23.84 -10.97 10.26
C LYS A 134 23.55 -12.26 9.50
N LEU A 135 22.96 -13.27 10.15
CA LEU A 135 22.54 -14.52 9.51
C LEU A 135 21.54 -14.29 8.36
N ARG A 136 20.58 -13.38 8.58
CA ARG A 136 19.66 -12.97 7.52
C ARG A 136 20.39 -12.28 6.38
N GLY A 137 21.31 -11.36 6.69
CA GLY A 137 22.12 -10.65 5.73
C GLY A 137 22.98 -11.59 4.87
N GLU A 138 23.55 -12.65 5.45
CA GLU A 138 24.32 -13.66 4.72
C GLU A 138 23.48 -14.41 3.70
N ARG A 139 22.24 -14.79 4.08
CA ARG A 139 21.27 -15.38 3.13
C ARG A 139 20.92 -14.44 1.99
N LEU A 140 20.81 -13.14 2.27
CA LEU A 140 20.53 -12.09 1.29
C LEU A 140 21.76 -11.62 0.53
N LYS A 141 22.96 -12.18 0.83
CA LYS A 141 24.25 -11.80 0.25
C LYS A 141 24.61 -10.33 0.48
N VAL A 142 24.21 -9.77 1.62
CA VAL A 142 24.52 -8.39 2.03
C VAL A 142 26.03 -8.25 2.22
N GLN A 143 26.62 -7.25 1.55
CA GLN A 143 28.05 -6.92 1.63
C GLN A 143 28.30 -5.50 2.14
N ALA A 144 27.28 -4.87 2.70
CA ALA A 144 27.19 -3.47 3.09
C ALA A 144 28.37 -3.00 3.98
N PRO A 145 29.39 -2.30 3.45
CA PRO A 145 30.57 -1.90 4.22
C PRO A 145 30.29 -0.83 5.27
N ASN A 146 29.26 0.00 5.02
CA ASN A 146 28.91 1.14 5.88
C ASN A 146 27.53 0.95 6.54
N LEU A 147 27.07 -0.29 6.70
CA LEU A 147 25.86 -0.63 7.45
C LEU A 147 26.22 -0.89 8.91
N LEU A 148 25.71 -0.06 9.80
CA LEU A 148 25.91 -0.15 11.24
C LEU A 148 24.65 -0.72 11.90
N LEU A 149 24.79 -1.74 12.72
CA LEU A 149 23.70 -2.36 13.46
C LEU A 149 23.69 -1.87 14.91
N LEU A 150 22.54 -1.45 15.40
CA LEU A 150 22.34 -1.01 16.78
C LEU A 150 21.17 -1.78 17.41
N PRO A 151 21.42 -2.82 18.22
CA PRO A 151 20.40 -3.52 19.00
C PRO A 151 20.03 -2.66 20.23
N GLU A 152 19.06 -1.77 20.08
CA GLU A 152 18.63 -0.85 21.10
C GLU A 152 17.13 -0.53 20.96
N THR A 153 16.45 -0.34 22.09
CA THR A 153 15.02 -0.01 22.16
C THR A 153 14.76 1.34 22.82
N ASN A 154 15.73 1.87 23.59
CA ASN A 154 15.62 3.16 24.25
C ASN A 154 15.90 4.29 23.26
N LEU A 155 14.90 5.17 23.05
CA LEU A 155 14.99 6.28 22.08
C LEU A 155 16.16 7.24 22.38
N GLU A 156 16.37 7.58 23.65
CA GLU A 156 17.41 8.54 24.06
C GLU A 156 18.81 8.01 23.72
N ASN A 157 19.02 6.70 23.86
CA ASN A 157 20.27 6.05 23.48
C ASN A 157 20.45 6.03 21.95
N ILE A 158 19.35 5.71 21.22
CA ILE A 158 19.35 5.73 19.76
C ILE A 158 19.71 7.13 19.24
N LEU A 159 19.07 8.18 19.75
CA LEU A 159 19.34 9.57 19.34
C LEU A 159 20.79 9.97 19.62
N ARG A 160 21.36 9.53 20.75
CA ARG A 160 22.77 9.78 21.09
C ARG A 160 23.73 9.12 20.09
N GLU A 161 23.46 7.88 19.69
CA GLU A 161 24.25 7.19 18.68
C GLU A 161 24.12 7.84 17.30
N ILE A 162 22.93 8.28 16.91
CA ILE A 162 22.71 9.05 15.66
C ILE A 162 23.58 10.32 15.63
N GLU A 163 23.62 11.06 16.73
CA GLU A 163 24.46 12.28 16.82
C GLU A 163 25.96 11.95 16.71
N ARG A 164 26.40 10.81 17.25
CA ARG A 164 27.80 10.33 17.17
C ARG A 164 28.17 9.88 15.76
N ILE A 165 27.28 9.11 15.12
CA ILE A 165 27.55 8.45 13.81
C ILE A 165 27.28 9.41 12.66
N LYS A 166 26.23 10.24 12.74
CA LYS A 166 25.70 11.11 11.67
C LYS A 166 25.42 10.32 10.40
N PRO A 167 24.52 9.32 10.45
CA PRO A 167 24.23 8.47 9.31
C PRO A 167 23.54 9.24 8.18
N ASN A 168 23.60 8.71 6.95
CA ASN A 168 22.89 9.25 5.79
C ASN A 168 21.46 8.71 5.67
N ALA A 169 21.17 7.57 6.30
CA ALA A 169 19.83 7.00 6.40
C ALA A 169 19.68 6.18 7.68
N ILE A 170 18.46 6.10 8.20
CA ILE A 170 18.14 5.37 9.44
C ILE A 170 16.97 4.43 9.18
N ILE A 171 17.10 3.18 9.66
CA ILE A 171 16.02 2.18 9.66
C ILE A 171 15.75 1.78 11.10
N VAL A 172 14.49 1.76 11.52
CA VAL A 172 14.04 1.36 12.86
C VAL A 172 13.10 0.15 12.75
N ASP A 173 13.54 -0.98 13.27
CA ASP A 173 12.83 -2.28 13.24
C ASP A 173 12.63 -2.83 14.65
N SER A 174 11.51 -2.60 15.33
CA SER A 174 10.31 -1.92 14.88
C SER A 174 9.98 -0.70 15.76
N ILE A 175 9.07 0.15 15.27
CA ILE A 175 8.58 1.29 16.04
C ILE A 175 7.86 0.83 17.33
N GLN A 176 7.26 -0.36 17.34
CA GLN A 176 6.54 -0.89 18.50
C GLN A 176 7.44 -1.28 19.67
N THR A 177 8.67 -1.65 19.40
CA THR A 177 9.66 -2.02 20.43
C THR A 177 10.44 -0.85 20.95
N THR A 178 10.46 0.27 20.22
CA THR A 178 11.16 1.50 20.62
C THR A 178 10.32 2.31 21.61
N PHE A 179 10.92 2.78 22.69
CA PHE A 179 10.26 3.56 23.72
C PHE A 179 11.12 4.70 24.24
N SER A 180 10.48 5.77 24.72
CA SER A 180 11.12 6.86 25.44
C SER A 180 10.92 6.71 26.95
N THR A 181 11.95 6.96 27.72
CA THR A 181 11.87 7.00 29.19
C THR A 181 11.29 8.33 29.69
N GLU A 182 11.08 9.32 28.83
CA GLU A 182 10.49 10.60 29.19
C GLU A 182 8.97 10.54 29.42
N ILE A 183 8.31 9.47 28.98
CA ILE A 183 6.88 9.24 29.18
C ILE A 183 6.61 7.95 29.97
N GLU A 184 5.65 8.02 30.89
CA GLU A 184 5.34 6.91 31.82
C GLU A 184 4.46 5.81 31.22
N SER A 185 4.10 5.88 29.92
CA SER A 185 3.29 4.83 29.28
C SER A 185 4.12 3.61 28.94
N ALA A 186 3.47 2.44 28.88
CA ALA A 186 4.14 1.17 28.60
C ALA A 186 4.75 1.16 27.17
N PRO A 187 5.90 0.50 26.95
CA PRO A 187 6.43 0.25 25.61
C PRO A 187 5.37 -0.36 24.69
N GLY A 188 5.30 0.08 23.44
CA GLY A 188 4.30 -0.38 22.47
C GLY A 188 2.91 0.26 22.60
N SER A 189 2.67 1.10 23.64
CA SER A 189 1.43 1.89 23.70
C SER A 189 1.37 2.95 22.60
N VAL A 190 0.16 3.39 22.23
CA VAL A 190 -0.04 4.42 21.19
C VAL A 190 0.70 5.71 21.53
N SER A 191 0.72 6.11 22.79
CA SER A 191 1.42 7.31 23.24
C SER A 191 2.93 7.19 23.03
N GLN A 192 3.54 6.05 23.37
CA GLN A 192 4.95 5.78 23.10
C GLN A 192 5.25 5.83 21.61
N ILE A 193 4.46 5.11 20.81
CA ILE A 193 4.66 5.03 19.36
C ILE A 193 4.56 6.44 18.72
N ARG A 194 3.59 7.27 19.14
CA ARG A 194 3.43 8.64 18.64
C ARG A 194 4.60 9.54 19.01
N GLU A 195 5.05 9.48 20.27
CA GLU A 195 6.19 10.28 20.72
C GLU A 195 7.47 9.89 19.98
N VAL A 196 7.77 8.61 19.90
CA VAL A 196 8.94 8.10 19.16
C VAL A 196 8.90 8.54 17.70
N ALA A 197 7.75 8.42 17.04
CA ALA A 197 7.60 8.85 15.65
C ALA A 197 7.75 10.38 15.50
N ALA A 198 7.24 11.18 16.45
CA ALA A 198 7.39 12.62 16.44
C ALA A 198 8.86 13.05 16.60
N GLN A 199 9.63 12.38 17.46
CA GLN A 199 11.06 12.63 17.63
C GLN A 199 11.86 12.27 16.37
N PHE A 200 11.55 11.13 15.72
CA PHE A 200 12.16 10.77 14.45
C PHE A 200 11.78 11.73 13.31
N LEU A 201 10.53 12.23 13.27
CA LEU A 201 10.13 13.26 12.30
C LEU A 201 10.95 14.55 12.49
N LEU A 202 11.07 15.01 13.73
CA LEU A 202 11.87 16.19 14.05
C LEU A 202 13.34 16.00 13.64
N LEU A 203 13.92 14.84 13.95
CA LEU A 203 15.27 14.48 13.53
C LEU A 203 15.41 14.51 12.00
N ALA A 204 14.51 13.81 11.29
CA ALA A 204 14.53 13.73 9.84
C ALA A 204 14.52 15.13 9.21
N LYS A 205 13.58 16.00 9.63
CA LYS A 205 13.43 17.36 9.09
C LYS A 205 14.62 18.27 9.43
N THR A 206 15.15 18.18 10.65
CA THR A 206 16.24 19.08 11.09
C THR A 206 17.60 18.70 10.51
N ARG A 207 17.83 17.40 10.27
CA ARG A 207 19.10 16.86 9.76
C ARG A 207 19.07 16.52 8.29
N ALA A 208 17.91 16.62 7.61
CA ALA A 208 17.69 16.17 6.24
C ALA A 208 18.07 14.68 6.03
N ILE A 209 17.86 13.83 7.05
CA ILE A 209 18.16 12.39 7.03
C ILE A 209 16.86 11.63 6.81
N PRO A 210 16.72 10.75 5.78
CA PRO A 210 15.57 9.88 5.64
C PRO A 210 15.54 8.82 6.74
N VAL A 211 14.35 8.63 7.33
CA VAL A 211 14.10 7.64 8.37
C VAL A 211 13.00 6.70 7.94
N PHE A 212 13.28 5.40 8.02
CA PHE A 212 12.32 4.33 7.73
C PHE A 212 11.91 3.66 9.03
N LEU A 213 10.62 3.67 9.32
CA LEU A 213 10.02 2.99 10.47
C LEU A 213 9.33 1.71 9.97
N ILE A 214 9.69 0.57 10.53
CA ILE A 214 8.95 -0.69 10.33
C ILE A 214 7.86 -0.77 11.40
N GLY A 215 6.62 -1.06 10.95
CA GLY A 215 5.46 -1.25 11.82
C GLY A 215 4.74 -2.56 11.52
N HIS A 216 4.27 -3.25 12.57
CA HIS A 216 3.37 -4.39 12.44
C HIS A 216 1.92 -3.93 12.43
N VAL A 217 1.19 -4.27 11.39
CA VAL A 217 -0.23 -3.93 11.21
C VAL A 217 -0.96 -5.17 10.81
N THR A 218 -2.09 -5.45 11.45
CA THR A 218 -3.04 -6.42 10.93
C THR A 218 -4.04 -5.72 10.01
N LYS A 219 -4.51 -6.39 8.95
CA LYS A 219 -5.57 -5.90 8.04
C LYS A 219 -6.83 -5.44 8.79
N GLU A 220 -7.09 -5.98 9.97
CA GLU A 220 -8.25 -5.66 10.81
C GLU A 220 -8.05 -4.43 11.71
N GLY A 221 -6.87 -3.79 11.68
CA GLY A 221 -6.60 -2.56 12.44
C GLY A 221 -6.64 -2.70 13.96
N SER A 222 -6.53 -3.93 14.49
CA SER A 222 -6.74 -4.23 15.91
C SER A 222 -5.51 -4.05 16.81
N ILE A 223 -4.33 -3.74 16.27
CA ILE A 223 -3.16 -3.42 17.09
C ILE A 223 -2.76 -1.96 16.84
N ALA A 224 -2.66 -1.22 17.94
CA ALA A 224 -2.30 0.19 17.97
C ALA A 224 -1.02 0.49 17.18
N GLY A 225 -1.10 1.35 16.19
CA GLY A 225 0.10 1.86 15.57
C GLY A 225 -0.08 2.62 14.27
N PRO A 226 -0.40 2.00 13.11
CA PRO A 226 -0.27 2.70 11.84
C PRO A 226 -1.23 3.85 11.63
N ARG A 227 -2.52 3.68 11.95
CA ARG A 227 -3.48 4.79 11.82
C ARG A 227 -3.13 5.98 12.70
N ALA A 228 -2.58 5.73 13.89
CA ALA A 228 -2.09 6.78 14.77
C ALA A 228 -0.87 7.53 14.21
N LEU A 229 -0.08 6.87 13.35
CA LEU A 229 1.12 7.41 12.73
C LEU A 229 0.89 8.03 11.35
N GLU A 230 -0.18 7.66 10.63
CA GLU A 230 -0.46 8.15 9.28
C GLU A 230 -0.46 9.68 9.16
N HIS A 231 -0.88 10.38 10.21
CA HIS A 231 -0.88 11.84 10.22
C HIS A 231 0.51 12.43 10.51
N ILE A 232 1.38 11.70 11.20
CA ILE A 232 2.71 12.14 11.61
C ILE A 232 3.71 11.95 10.48
N VAL A 233 3.72 10.77 9.83
CA VAL A 233 4.69 10.43 8.79
C VAL A 233 4.41 11.09 7.45
N ASP A 234 5.43 11.26 6.63
CA ASP A 234 5.30 11.84 5.28
C ASP A 234 4.78 10.82 4.25
N THR A 235 5.22 9.58 4.37
CA THR A 235 4.87 8.48 3.47
C THR A 235 4.48 7.25 4.27
N VAL A 236 3.39 6.59 3.86
CA VAL A 236 2.93 5.32 4.41
C VAL A 236 2.90 4.30 3.28
N LEU A 237 3.66 3.24 3.47
CA LEU A 237 3.72 2.09 2.58
C LEU A 237 3.13 0.88 3.30
N TYR A 238 2.24 0.16 2.62
CA TYR A 238 1.73 -1.12 3.09
C TYR A 238 2.31 -2.27 2.28
N PHE A 239 2.79 -3.27 3.00
CA PHE A 239 3.24 -4.52 2.43
C PHE A 239 2.06 -5.49 2.41
N GLU A 240 1.60 -5.86 1.21
CA GLU A 240 0.47 -6.74 0.95
C GLU A 240 0.96 -8.05 0.32
N GLY A 241 0.20 -9.11 0.48
CA GLY A 241 0.46 -10.38 -0.18
C GLY A 241 -0.04 -11.57 0.63
N GLU A 242 -0.46 -12.60 -0.05
CA GLU A 242 -0.87 -13.85 0.57
C GLU A 242 0.36 -14.72 0.87
N ARG A 243 0.32 -15.46 2.00
CA ARG A 243 1.44 -16.32 2.41
C ARG A 243 1.76 -17.44 1.44
N HIS A 244 0.79 -17.81 0.62
CA HIS A 244 0.90 -18.92 -0.34
C HIS A 244 1.37 -18.48 -1.73
N HIS A 245 1.39 -17.18 -2.03
CA HIS A 245 1.92 -16.64 -3.27
C HIS A 245 3.37 -16.20 -3.09
N ASN A 246 4.19 -16.37 -4.13
CA ASN A 246 5.60 -15.92 -4.11
C ASN A 246 5.75 -14.42 -4.30
N HIS A 247 4.74 -13.74 -4.81
CA HIS A 247 4.80 -12.30 -5.02
C HIS A 247 4.31 -11.51 -3.80
N ARG A 248 4.84 -10.29 -3.71
CA ARG A 248 4.53 -9.31 -2.67
C ARG A 248 4.32 -7.97 -3.32
N ILE A 249 3.37 -7.22 -2.80
CA ILE A 249 3.02 -5.89 -3.28
C ILE A 249 3.33 -4.89 -2.18
N VAL A 250 4.00 -3.80 -2.51
CA VAL A 250 4.17 -2.66 -1.64
C VAL A 250 3.33 -1.52 -2.20
N ARG A 251 2.34 -1.07 -1.46
CA ARG A 251 1.41 -0.02 -1.87
C ARG A 251 1.66 1.27 -1.08
N ALA A 252 1.74 2.40 -1.76
CA ALA A 252 1.79 3.71 -1.14
C ALA A 252 0.37 4.21 -0.82
N THR A 253 -0.08 4.12 0.43
CA THR A 253 -1.40 4.64 0.84
C THR A 253 -1.38 6.13 1.12
N LYS A 254 -0.20 6.67 1.45
CA LYS A 254 0.06 8.11 1.60
C LYS A 254 1.46 8.42 1.07
N ASN A 255 1.57 9.43 0.23
CA ASN A 255 2.87 9.92 -0.21
C ASN A 255 2.79 11.44 -0.47
N ARG A 256 3.53 12.23 0.32
CA ARG A 256 3.61 13.69 0.13
C ARG A 256 4.50 14.11 -1.04
N PHE A 257 5.30 13.17 -1.56
CA PHE A 257 6.33 13.43 -2.56
C PHE A 257 6.07 12.71 -3.88
N GLY A 258 4.95 12.02 -3.99
CA GLY A 258 4.57 11.27 -5.19
C GLY A 258 3.09 10.93 -5.21
N ALA A 259 2.67 10.17 -6.21
CA ALA A 259 1.29 9.72 -6.30
C ALA A 259 0.96 8.74 -5.16
N ALA A 260 -0.25 8.87 -4.61
CA ALA A 260 -0.84 7.84 -3.76
C ALA A 260 -1.28 6.65 -4.63
N ASN A 261 -1.42 5.49 -4.00
CA ASN A 261 -1.80 4.22 -4.63
C ASN A 261 -0.77 3.66 -5.65
N GLU A 262 0.47 4.21 -5.67
CA GLU A 262 1.55 3.56 -6.42
C GLU A 262 1.84 2.17 -5.84
N VAL A 263 2.09 1.20 -6.73
CA VAL A 263 2.44 -0.15 -6.34
C VAL A 263 3.81 -0.57 -6.87
N GLY A 264 4.57 -1.22 -6.00
CA GLY A 264 5.78 -1.95 -6.34
C GLY A 264 5.54 -3.45 -6.18
N VAL A 265 5.92 -4.23 -7.18
CA VAL A 265 5.70 -5.67 -7.18
C VAL A 265 7.04 -6.39 -7.06
N PHE A 266 7.08 -7.33 -6.13
CA PHE A 266 8.27 -8.11 -5.80
C PHE A 266 7.96 -9.60 -5.83
N GLU A 267 8.95 -10.40 -6.17
CA GLU A 267 8.93 -11.84 -6.01
C GLU A 267 9.79 -12.25 -4.82
N MET A 268 9.25 -13.10 -3.94
CA MET A 268 10.01 -13.66 -2.83
C MET A 268 10.84 -14.84 -3.33
N THR A 269 12.15 -14.67 -3.29
CA THR A 269 13.12 -15.67 -3.70
C THR A 269 13.95 -16.18 -2.51
N ASN A 270 14.75 -17.22 -2.71
CA ASN A 270 15.69 -17.70 -1.68
C ASN A 270 16.73 -16.63 -1.28
N SER A 271 17.02 -15.67 -2.16
CA SER A 271 17.94 -14.56 -1.95
C SER A 271 17.28 -13.26 -1.54
N GLY A 272 15.98 -13.27 -1.19
CA GLY A 272 15.21 -12.11 -0.76
C GLY A 272 14.16 -11.67 -1.76
N LEU A 273 13.81 -10.40 -1.74
CA LEU A 273 12.81 -9.79 -2.61
C LEU A 273 13.47 -9.29 -3.90
N ALA A 274 12.99 -9.82 -5.02
CA ALA A 274 13.40 -9.40 -6.36
C ALA A 274 12.34 -8.49 -6.99
N PRO A 275 12.70 -7.31 -7.53
CA PRO A 275 11.76 -6.47 -8.26
C PRO A 275 11.19 -7.18 -9.50
N VAL A 276 9.87 -7.12 -9.71
CA VAL A 276 9.21 -7.68 -10.90
C VAL A 276 9.15 -6.63 -12.00
N ALA A 277 9.89 -6.85 -13.08
CA ALA A 277 9.97 -5.89 -14.18
C ALA A 277 8.64 -5.68 -14.91
N ASN A 278 7.89 -6.76 -15.12
CA ASN A 278 6.57 -6.73 -15.77
C ASN A 278 5.52 -7.49 -14.94
N PRO A 279 4.83 -6.80 -14.02
CA PRO A 279 3.78 -7.41 -13.21
C PRO A 279 2.58 -7.90 -14.00
N SER A 280 2.16 -7.20 -15.05
CA SER A 280 1.06 -7.64 -15.91
C SER A 280 1.34 -9.00 -16.51
N GLN A 281 2.56 -9.22 -17.00
CA GLN A 281 2.98 -10.52 -17.54
C GLN A 281 2.94 -11.60 -16.45
N MET A 282 3.40 -11.28 -15.25
CA MET A 282 3.36 -12.21 -14.11
C MET A 282 1.92 -12.59 -13.73
N PHE A 283 1.01 -11.62 -13.62
CA PHE A 283 -0.40 -11.87 -13.27
C PHE A 283 -1.16 -12.67 -14.31
N LEU A 284 -0.71 -12.64 -15.56
CA LEU A 284 -1.34 -13.36 -16.68
C LEU A 284 -0.64 -14.67 -17.05
N ALA A 285 0.47 -15.02 -16.41
CA ALA A 285 1.33 -16.15 -16.80
C ALA A 285 0.61 -17.51 -16.77
N GLU A 286 -0.31 -17.71 -15.82
CA GLU A 286 -1.05 -18.97 -15.63
C GLU A 286 -2.49 -18.92 -16.16
N ARG A 287 -2.84 -17.86 -16.90
CA ARG A 287 -4.20 -17.68 -17.42
C ARG A 287 -4.56 -18.78 -18.42
N PRO A 288 -5.71 -19.47 -18.26
CA PRO A 288 -6.21 -20.42 -19.26
C PRO A 288 -6.69 -19.68 -20.52
N ALA A 289 -6.35 -20.19 -21.70
CA ALA A 289 -6.66 -19.51 -22.97
C ALA A 289 -8.16 -19.50 -23.32
N ASP A 290 -8.89 -20.59 -23.01
CA ASP A 290 -10.26 -20.83 -23.50
C ASP A 290 -11.22 -21.16 -22.34
N ALA A 291 -11.11 -20.46 -21.22
CA ALA A 291 -11.99 -20.67 -20.07
C ALA A 291 -13.13 -19.65 -20.06
N ALA A 292 -14.37 -20.13 -19.99
CA ALA A 292 -15.51 -19.28 -19.72
C ALA A 292 -15.38 -18.65 -18.32
N GLY A 293 -15.68 -17.36 -18.20
CA GLY A 293 -15.54 -16.63 -16.96
C GLY A 293 -14.16 -15.99 -16.73
N SER A 294 -13.18 -16.19 -17.60
CA SER A 294 -11.86 -15.55 -17.55
C SER A 294 -11.79 -14.36 -18.49
N VAL A 295 -11.52 -13.17 -17.95
CA VAL A 295 -11.44 -11.91 -18.73
C VAL A 295 -10.25 -11.10 -18.27
N VAL A 296 -9.49 -10.52 -19.19
CA VAL A 296 -8.43 -9.57 -18.86
C VAL A 296 -8.96 -8.15 -18.85
N THR A 297 -8.73 -7.46 -17.74
CA THR A 297 -9.03 -6.04 -17.61
C THR A 297 -7.77 -5.22 -17.43
N ALA A 298 -7.79 -3.98 -17.95
CA ALA A 298 -6.71 -3.01 -17.73
C ALA A 298 -7.10 -2.06 -16.61
N CYS A 299 -6.46 -2.17 -15.45
CA CYS A 299 -6.62 -1.26 -14.32
C CYS A 299 -5.41 -0.33 -14.15
N MET A 300 -5.59 0.70 -13.34
CA MET A 300 -4.52 1.61 -12.92
C MET A 300 -4.28 1.49 -11.43
N GLU A 301 -3.03 1.30 -11.05
CA GLU A 301 -2.59 1.40 -9.67
C GLU A 301 -1.63 2.61 -9.57
N GLY A 302 -2.14 3.71 -9.01
CA GLY A 302 -1.47 5.00 -9.09
C GLY A 302 -1.27 5.45 -10.53
N THR A 303 -0.02 5.52 -10.97
CA THR A 303 0.34 5.85 -12.36
C THR A 303 0.63 4.63 -13.23
N ARG A 304 0.62 3.43 -12.64
CA ARG A 304 0.99 2.17 -13.32
C ARG A 304 -0.21 1.48 -13.94
N PRO A 305 -0.21 1.23 -15.26
CA PRO A 305 -1.18 0.33 -15.86
C PRO A 305 -0.83 -1.12 -15.49
N LEU A 306 -1.85 -1.88 -15.14
CA LEU A 306 -1.75 -3.32 -14.89
C LEU A 306 -2.82 -4.07 -15.68
N LEU A 307 -2.45 -5.17 -16.31
CA LEU A 307 -3.40 -6.12 -16.84
C LEU A 307 -3.58 -7.24 -15.82
N VAL A 308 -4.81 -7.45 -15.41
CA VAL A 308 -5.18 -8.47 -14.42
C VAL A 308 -6.29 -9.35 -14.98
N GLU A 309 -6.29 -10.62 -14.58
CA GLU A 309 -7.36 -11.54 -14.90
C GLU A 309 -8.47 -11.44 -13.86
N ILE A 310 -9.69 -11.24 -14.33
CA ILE A 310 -10.92 -11.40 -13.55
C ILE A 310 -11.50 -12.76 -13.86
N GLN A 311 -11.71 -13.57 -12.84
CA GLN A 311 -12.35 -14.88 -12.93
C GLN A 311 -13.73 -14.80 -12.29
N ALA A 312 -14.76 -15.24 -13.01
CA ALA A 312 -16.11 -15.36 -12.48
C ALA A 312 -16.61 -16.80 -12.66
N LEU A 313 -17.28 -17.31 -11.64
CA LEU A 313 -17.99 -18.58 -11.69
C LEU A 313 -19.45 -18.34 -11.31
N VAL A 314 -20.35 -18.65 -12.24
CA VAL A 314 -21.81 -18.63 -12.03
C VAL A 314 -22.29 -20.07 -12.00
N SER A 315 -23.02 -20.45 -10.97
CA SER A 315 -23.52 -21.81 -10.76
C SER A 315 -24.91 -21.79 -10.15
N SER A 316 -25.80 -22.65 -10.61
CA SER A 316 -27.17 -22.75 -10.08
C SER A 316 -27.16 -23.06 -8.58
N SER A 317 -27.81 -22.20 -7.79
CA SER A 317 -27.91 -22.42 -6.35
C SER A 317 -28.95 -23.47 -6.02
N LYS A 318 -28.59 -24.43 -5.15
CA LYS A 318 -29.49 -25.47 -4.65
C LYS A 318 -30.38 -25.00 -3.48
N TYR A 319 -30.15 -23.80 -2.94
CA TYR A 319 -30.74 -23.34 -1.68
C TYR A 319 -31.63 -22.09 -1.82
N GLY A 320 -32.01 -21.72 -3.02
CA GLY A 320 -33.01 -20.65 -3.28
C GLY A 320 -32.51 -19.21 -3.21
N THR A 321 -31.47 -18.91 -2.47
CA THR A 321 -30.81 -17.58 -2.43
C THR A 321 -29.36 -17.72 -2.89
N GLY A 322 -29.04 -17.08 -4.01
CA GLY A 322 -27.68 -17.14 -4.55
C GLY A 322 -26.64 -16.51 -3.62
N ARG A 323 -25.54 -17.20 -3.40
CA ARG A 323 -24.38 -16.69 -2.65
C ARG A 323 -23.56 -15.73 -3.50
N ARG A 324 -23.00 -14.72 -2.87
CA ARG A 324 -22.09 -13.77 -3.51
C ARG A 324 -20.78 -13.77 -2.72
N MET A 325 -19.69 -14.23 -3.36
CA MET A 325 -18.36 -14.23 -2.76
C MET A 325 -17.37 -13.56 -3.70
N THR A 326 -16.54 -12.70 -3.16
CA THR A 326 -15.57 -11.92 -3.94
C THR A 326 -14.20 -11.96 -3.27
N GLN A 327 -13.16 -11.99 -4.10
CA GLN A 327 -11.79 -11.82 -3.67
C GLN A 327 -11.10 -10.81 -4.61
N GLY A 328 -10.41 -9.82 -4.03
CA GLY A 328 -9.71 -8.78 -4.78
C GLY A 328 -10.60 -7.67 -5.34
N VAL A 329 -11.93 -7.70 -5.09
CA VAL A 329 -12.88 -6.65 -5.49
C VAL A 329 -14.00 -6.50 -4.47
N ASP A 330 -14.53 -5.28 -4.33
CA ASP A 330 -15.62 -4.98 -3.37
C ASP A 330 -16.89 -5.78 -3.66
N GLN A 331 -17.41 -6.47 -2.65
CA GLN A 331 -18.59 -7.33 -2.77
C GLN A 331 -19.85 -6.55 -3.11
N ASN A 332 -20.04 -5.32 -2.60
CA ASN A 332 -21.20 -4.50 -2.89
C ASN A 332 -21.18 -4.05 -4.34
N ARG A 333 -20.00 -3.74 -4.87
CA ARG A 333 -19.84 -3.40 -6.29
C ARG A 333 -20.23 -4.55 -7.20
N VAL A 334 -19.77 -5.76 -6.91
CA VAL A 334 -20.18 -6.96 -7.67
C VAL A 334 -21.68 -7.20 -7.56
N ALA A 335 -22.28 -7.00 -6.38
CA ALA A 335 -23.74 -7.12 -6.21
C ALA A 335 -24.53 -6.10 -7.07
N LEU A 336 -24.04 -4.87 -7.18
CA LEU A 336 -24.61 -3.85 -8.07
C LEU A 336 -24.51 -4.23 -9.55
N MET A 337 -23.36 -4.78 -9.98
CA MET A 337 -23.16 -5.25 -11.34
C MET A 337 -24.08 -6.44 -11.69
N ILE A 338 -24.28 -7.36 -10.76
CA ILE A 338 -25.24 -8.48 -10.94
C ILE A 338 -26.67 -7.95 -11.12
N ALA A 339 -27.11 -7.02 -10.26
CA ALA A 339 -28.45 -6.44 -10.37
C ALA A 339 -28.66 -5.68 -11.70
N MET A 340 -27.62 -4.98 -12.17
CA MET A 340 -27.61 -4.30 -13.47
C MET A 340 -27.70 -5.32 -14.63
N LEU A 341 -26.89 -6.37 -14.63
CA LEU A 341 -26.90 -7.43 -15.65
C LEU A 341 -28.26 -8.10 -15.74
N GLU A 342 -28.88 -8.38 -14.61
CA GLU A 342 -30.22 -8.98 -14.59
C GLU A 342 -31.27 -8.05 -15.18
N LYS A 343 -31.29 -6.80 -14.77
CA LYS A 343 -32.33 -5.86 -15.16
C LYS A 343 -32.14 -5.30 -16.57
N ARG A 344 -30.90 -5.14 -17.05
CA ARG A 344 -30.57 -4.48 -18.32
C ARG A 344 -30.14 -5.43 -19.40
N ALA A 345 -29.28 -6.41 -19.08
CA ALA A 345 -28.80 -7.40 -20.05
C ALA A 345 -29.63 -8.69 -20.07
N GLY A 346 -30.66 -8.81 -19.24
CA GLY A 346 -31.60 -9.94 -19.24
C GLY A 346 -31.01 -11.26 -18.73
N LEU A 347 -29.86 -11.22 -18.03
CA LEU A 347 -29.22 -12.42 -17.47
C LEU A 347 -29.89 -12.76 -16.12
N GLN A 348 -30.50 -13.96 -16.01
CA GLN A 348 -31.22 -14.39 -14.79
C GLN A 348 -30.22 -14.90 -13.71
N LEU A 349 -29.61 -13.98 -12.98
CA LEU A 349 -28.54 -14.27 -12.02
C LEU A 349 -28.99 -14.32 -10.55
N LEU A 350 -30.22 -13.87 -10.22
CA LEU A 350 -30.66 -13.74 -8.83
C LEU A 350 -30.68 -15.07 -8.07
N GLY A 351 -31.03 -16.16 -8.76
CA GLY A 351 -31.09 -17.49 -8.21
C GLY A 351 -29.75 -18.23 -8.21
N ASP A 352 -28.72 -17.69 -8.85
CA ASP A 352 -27.43 -18.38 -9.00
C ASP A 352 -26.40 -17.93 -7.97
N ASP A 353 -25.51 -18.84 -7.59
CA ASP A 353 -24.29 -18.52 -6.84
C ASP A 353 -23.30 -17.82 -7.78
N VAL A 354 -22.76 -16.69 -7.37
CA VAL A 354 -21.76 -15.95 -8.16
C VAL A 354 -20.50 -15.75 -7.33
N PHE A 355 -19.40 -16.26 -7.85
CA PHE A 355 -18.07 -16.12 -7.28
C PHE A 355 -17.21 -15.28 -8.21
N VAL A 356 -16.49 -14.30 -7.68
CA VAL A 356 -15.58 -13.45 -8.45
C VAL A 356 -14.23 -13.39 -7.76
N ASN A 357 -13.17 -13.56 -8.53
CA ASN A 357 -11.80 -13.50 -8.05
C ASN A 357 -10.93 -12.67 -9.01
N ILE A 358 -10.09 -11.78 -8.46
CA ILE A 358 -8.99 -11.19 -9.22
C ILE A 358 -7.76 -12.08 -9.02
N ALA A 359 -7.27 -12.66 -10.10
CA ALA A 359 -6.12 -13.54 -10.05
C ALA A 359 -4.86 -12.80 -9.57
N GLY A 360 -4.01 -13.49 -8.80
CA GLY A 360 -2.76 -12.93 -8.31
C GLY A 360 -2.85 -12.18 -6.98
N GLY A 361 -4.01 -12.19 -6.28
CA GLY A 361 -4.15 -11.61 -4.94
C GLY A 361 -4.06 -10.08 -4.89
N LEU A 362 -4.26 -9.39 -6.02
CA LEU A 362 -4.35 -7.93 -6.08
C LEU A 362 -5.74 -7.49 -5.64
N GLU A 363 -5.80 -6.44 -4.79
CA GLU A 363 -7.05 -5.75 -4.48
C GLU A 363 -7.22 -4.56 -5.43
N VAL A 364 -8.30 -4.52 -6.20
CA VAL A 364 -8.57 -3.46 -7.19
C VAL A 364 -9.87 -2.74 -6.83
N ASP A 365 -9.76 -1.45 -6.48
CA ASP A 365 -10.90 -0.60 -6.11
C ASP A 365 -11.35 0.32 -7.27
N GLU A 366 -10.65 0.26 -8.40
CA GLU A 366 -10.89 1.16 -9.52
C GLU A 366 -12.19 0.85 -10.27
N PRO A 367 -13.09 1.85 -10.51
CA PRO A 367 -14.32 1.67 -11.28
C PRO A 367 -14.12 1.17 -12.71
N ALA A 368 -12.99 1.44 -13.32
CA ALA A 368 -12.71 1.03 -14.71
C ALA A 368 -12.68 -0.50 -14.91
N VAL A 369 -12.64 -1.30 -13.84
CA VAL A 369 -12.70 -2.78 -13.94
C VAL A 369 -14.12 -3.33 -14.08
N ASP A 370 -15.16 -2.51 -13.95
CA ASP A 370 -16.55 -2.95 -14.01
C ASP A 370 -16.91 -3.67 -15.29
N LEU A 371 -16.44 -3.15 -16.44
CA LEU A 371 -16.69 -3.78 -17.72
C LEU A 371 -16.05 -5.17 -17.77
N GLY A 372 -14.90 -5.35 -17.13
CA GLY A 372 -14.27 -6.67 -16.95
C GLY A 372 -15.12 -7.59 -16.07
N LEU A 373 -15.64 -7.06 -14.94
CA LEU A 373 -16.50 -7.83 -14.04
C LEU A 373 -17.78 -8.31 -14.72
N VAL A 374 -18.52 -7.41 -15.35
CA VAL A 374 -19.78 -7.77 -16.04
C VAL A 374 -19.54 -8.72 -17.19
N THR A 375 -18.42 -8.57 -17.92
CA THR A 375 -18.03 -9.45 -19.01
C THR A 375 -17.67 -10.83 -18.48
N ALA A 376 -16.90 -10.95 -17.39
CA ALA A 376 -16.54 -12.23 -16.79
C ALA A 376 -17.76 -12.98 -16.27
N ILE A 377 -18.68 -12.30 -15.58
CA ILE A 377 -19.94 -12.87 -15.10
C ILE A 377 -20.79 -13.35 -16.28
N ALA A 378 -20.95 -12.54 -17.33
CA ALA A 378 -21.73 -12.90 -18.53
C ALA A 378 -21.10 -14.07 -19.27
N SER A 379 -19.76 -14.12 -19.39
CA SER A 379 -19.02 -15.23 -19.99
C SER A 379 -19.26 -16.54 -19.25
N SER A 380 -19.16 -16.52 -17.92
CA SER A 380 -19.43 -17.70 -17.09
C SER A 380 -20.89 -18.15 -17.18
N PHE A 381 -21.84 -17.22 -17.10
CA PHE A 381 -23.27 -17.51 -17.21
C PHE A 381 -23.64 -18.16 -18.55
N ARG A 382 -23.09 -17.64 -19.65
CA ARG A 382 -23.30 -18.17 -21.01
C ARG A 382 -22.48 -19.43 -21.32
N ASN A 383 -21.53 -19.77 -20.44
CA ASN A 383 -20.52 -20.81 -20.67
C ASN A 383 -19.77 -20.60 -21.99
N GLN A 384 -19.43 -19.33 -22.28
CA GLN A 384 -18.78 -18.93 -23.53
C GLN A 384 -17.51 -18.14 -23.24
N PRO A 385 -16.32 -18.64 -23.67
CA PRO A 385 -15.07 -17.95 -23.43
C PRO A 385 -14.94 -16.67 -24.26
N ILE A 386 -14.18 -15.71 -23.75
CA ILE A 386 -13.74 -14.51 -24.47
C ILE A 386 -12.40 -14.81 -25.14
N ASP A 387 -12.20 -14.28 -26.35
CA ASP A 387 -10.91 -14.40 -27.06
C ASP A 387 -9.73 -14.01 -26.15
N ALA A 388 -8.73 -14.88 -26.08
CA ALA A 388 -7.59 -14.76 -25.18
C ALA A 388 -6.75 -13.49 -25.39
N HIS A 389 -6.82 -12.89 -26.59
CA HIS A 389 -6.09 -11.67 -26.94
C HIS A 389 -6.97 -10.40 -26.85
N THR A 390 -8.09 -10.49 -26.13
CA THR A 390 -8.98 -9.36 -25.89
C THR A 390 -8.84 -8.86 -24.46
N ALA A 391 -8.62 -7.56 -24.27
CA ALA A 391 -8.67 -6.87 -23.00
C ALA A 391 -9.88 -5.93 -22.95
N VAL A 392 -10.42 -5.69 -21.77
CA VAL A 392 -11.55 -4.78 -21.57
C VAL A 392 -11.29 -3.80 -20.45
N PHE A 393 -11.88 -2.60 -20.47
CA PHE A 393 -11.97 -1.73 -19.32
C PHE A 393 -13.08 -0.69 -19.53
N GLY A 394 -13.64 -0.18 -18.45
CA GLY A 394 -14.66 0.87 -18.44
C GLY A 394 -15.47 0.84 -17.16
N GLU A 395 -15.89 2.01 -16.68
CA GLU A 395 -16.85 2.09 -15.59
C GLU A 395 -18.25 1.76 -16.11
N VAL A 396 -19.04 1.04 -15.32
CA VAL A 396 -20.40 0.67 -15.69
C VAL A 396 -21.40 1.30 -14.71
N GLY A 397 -22.33 2.09 -15.26
CA GLY A 397 -23.43 2.66 -14.49
C GLY A 397 -24.61 1.72 -14.33
N LEU A 398 -25.49 2.00 -13.38
CA LEU A 398 -26.67 1.17 -13.06
C LEU A 398 -27.75 1.15 -14.17
N THR A 399 -27.67 2.05 -15.15
CA THR A 399 -28.56 2.03 -16.31
C THR A 399 -27.98 1.21 -17.47
N GLY A 400 -26.79 0.62 -17.29
CA GLY A 400 -26.10 -0.20 -18.29
C GLY A 400 -25.20 0.62 -19.22
N GLU A 401 -25.01 1.92 -18.95
CA GLU A 401 -24.10 2.76 -19.72
C GLU A 401 -22.63 2.46 -19.36
N VAL A 402 -21.76 2.57 -20.36
CA VAL A 402 -20.29 2.45 -20.19
C VAL A 402 -19.69 3.85 -20.21
N ARG A 403 -19.07 4.23 -19.10
CA ARG A 403 -18.49 5.54 -18.85
C ARG A 403 -16.99 5.55 -19.03
N GLY A 404 -16.45 6.72 -19.37
CA GLY A 404 -15.02 6.95 -19.59
C GLY A 404 -14.17 6.64 -18.36
N ALA A 405 -13.02 6.02 -18.62
CA ALA A 405 -11.98 5.81 -17.62
C ALA A 405 -10.79 6.74 -17.86
N THR A 406 -10.08 7.09 -16.79
CA THR A 406 -8.87 7.90 -16.86
C THR A 406 -7.72 7.11 -17.53
N GLN A 407 -6.78 7.84 -18.13
CA GLN A 407 -5.54 7.28 -18.70
C GLN A 407 -5.76 6.14 -19.72
N ALA A 408 -6.81 6.20 -20.53
CA ALA A 408 -7.16 5.16 -21.50
C ALA A 408 -6.01 4.82 -22.47
N ALA A 409 -5.22 5.83 -22.87
CA ALA A 409 -4.07 5.63 -23.75
C ALA A 409 -2.96 4.79 -23.10
N VAL A 410 -2.74 4.95 -21.80
CA VAL A 410 -1.72 4.20 -21.05
C VAL A 410 -2.14 2.74 -20.92
N ARG A 411 -3.41 2.48 -20.60
CA ARG A 411 -4.01 1.13 -20.54
C ARG A 411 -3.91 0.40 -21.89
N ALA A 412 -4.27 1.09 -22.97
CA ALA A 412 -4.23 0.51 -24.30
C ALA A 412 -2.81 0.17 -24.75
N ARG A 413 -1.82 1.01 -24.45
CA ARG A 413 -0.41 0.74 -24.72
C ARG A 413 0.13 -0.45 -23.93
N GLU A 414 -0.27 -0.60 -22.67
CA GLU A 414 0.10 -1.78 -21.86
C GLU A 414 -0.46 -3.06 -22.48
N ALA A 415 -1.75 -3.06 -22.87
CA ALA A 415 -2.36 -4.19 -23.57
C ALA A 415 -1.62 -4.49 -24.88
N GLN A 416 -1.30 -3.48 -25.67
CA GLN A 416 -0.53 -3.63 -26.92
C GLN A 416 0.86 -4.23 -26.68
N ALA A 417 1.58 -3.75 -25.66
CA ALA A 417 2.93 -4.22 -25.31
C ALA A 417 2.95 -5.69 -24.89
N LEU A 418 1.85 -6.19 -24.31
CA LEU A 418 1.66 -7.60 -23.92
C LEU A 418 1.07 -8.46 -25.04
N GLY A 419 0.92 -7.91 -26.26
CA GLY A 419 0.51 -8.67 -27.42
C GLY A 419 -0.99 -8.87 -27.58
N PHE A 420 -1.84 -8.16 -26.84
CA PHE A 420 -3.28 -8.15 -27.06
C PHE A 420 -3.61 -7.59 -28.45
N LYS A 421 -4.65 -8.12 -29.07
CA LYS A 421 -5.08 -7.79 -30.44
C LYS A 421 -6.34 -6.95 -30.48
N LYS A 422 -7.16 -7.04 -29.45
CA LYS A 422 -8.42 -6.30 -29.31
C LYS A 422 -8.52 -5.68 -27.91
N ILE A 423 -9.04 -4.46 -27.85
CA ILE A 423 -9.40 -3.83 -26.59
C ILE A 423 -10.79 -3.20 -26.70
N VAL A 424 -11.67 -3.55 -25.77
CA VAL A 424 -13.03 -3.00 -25.67
C VAL A 424 -13.05 -1.98 -24.54
N MET A 425 -13.43 -0.75 -24.86
CA MET A 425 -13.36 0.38 -23.93
C MET A 425 -14.53 1.35 -24.15
N PRO A 426 -14.73 2.32 -23.24
CA PRO A 426 -15.74 3.35 -23.45
C PRO A 426 -15.52 4.12 -24.74
N SER A 427 -16.60 4.38 -25.50
CA SER A 427 -16.52 5.13 -26.77
C SER A 427 -15.95 6.56 -26.58
N SER A 428 -16.15 7.16 -25.42
CA SER A 428 -15.58 8.46 -25.06
C SER A 428 -14.04 8.46 -24.94
N ASN A 429 -13.42 7.29 -24.80
CA ASN A 429 -11.97 7.12 -24.63
C ASN A 429 -11.24 6.74 -25.94
N THR A 430 -11.94 6.53 -27.04
CA THR A 430 -11.32 6.04 -28.29
C THR A 430 -10.52 7.10 -29.04
N SER A 431 -10.84 8.38 -28.84
CA SER A 431 -10.20 9.48 -29.56
C SER A 431 -8.69 9.47 -29.41
N GLY A 432 -7.98 9.45 -30.54
CA GLY A 432 -6.52 9.44 -30.60
C GLY A 432 -5.86 8.07 -30.42
N LEU A 433 -6.65 7.00 -30.18
CA LEU A 433 -6.16 5.63 -30.04
C LEU A 433 -6.28 4.78 -31.30
N GLU A 434 -6.96 5.27 -32.33
CA GLU A 434 -7.19 4.58 -33.61
C GLU A 434 -5.88 4.26 -34.38
N LYS A 435 -4.77 4.91 -33.99
CA LYS A 435 -3.44 4.77 -34.60
C LYS A 435 -2.54 3.72 -33.92
N LEU A 436 -3.04 2.99 -32.92
CA LEU A 436 -2.24 1.94 -32.28
C LEU A 436 -2.12 0.74 -33.24
N LEU A 437 -0.94 0.61 -33.86
CA LEU A 437 -0.66 -0.45 -34.83
C LEU A 437 -0.77 -1.83 -34.17
N GLY A 438 -1.62 -2.71 -34.72
CA GLY A 438 -1.77 -4.09 -34.24
C GLY A 438 -2.73 -4.28 -33.06
N LEU A 439 -3.39 -3.23 -32.57
CA LEU A 439 -4.44 -3.30 -31.56
C LEU A 439 -5.76 -2.75 -32.12
N ARG A 440 -6.78 -3.61 -32.25
CA ARG A 440 -8.14 -3.18 -32.61
C ARG A 440 -8.81 -2.53 -31.41
N VAL A 441 -9.05 -1.23 -31.48
CA VAL A 441 -9.77 -0.48 -30.45
C VAL A 441 -11.26 -0.49 -30.79
N VAL A 442 -12.10 -0.98 -29.86
CA VAL A 442 -13.55 -1.03 -29.98
C VAL A 442 -14.17 -0.15 -28.91
N GLY A 443 -14.82 0.90 -29.32
CA GLY A 443 -15.55 1.82 -28.45
C GLY A 443 -16.99 1.37 -28.24
N VAL A 444 -17.44 1.25 -26.98
CA VAL A 444 -18.81 0.88 -26.61
C VAL A 444 -19.44 1.94 -25.71
N ARG A 445 -20.77 2.06 -25.78
CA ARG A 445 -21.57 3.01 -24.99
C ARG A 445 -22.40 2.33 -23.92
N SER A 446 -22.67 1.05 -24.10
CA SER A 446 -23.49 0.24 -23.18
C SER A 446 -22.90 -1.15 -22.98
N VAL A 447 -23.34 -1.82 -21.92
CA VAL A 447 -23.02 -3.21 -21.64
C VAL A 447 -23.52 -4.13 -22.76
N ASP A 448 -24.70 -3.87 -23.32
CA ASP A 448 -25.26 -4.67 -24.43
C ASP A 448 -24.37 -4.60 -25.67
N GLU A 449 -23.88 -3.39 -26.04
CA GLU A 449 -22.92 -3.24 -27.12
C GLU A 449 -21.62 -4.01 -26.83
N ALA A 450 -21.12 -3.93 -25.59
CA ALA A 450 -19.90 -4.64 -25.19
C ALA A 450 -20.08 -6.16 -25.26
N LEU A 451 -21.19 -6.68 -24.74
CA LEU A 451 -21.47 -8.12 -24.81
C LEU A 451 -21.67 -8.61 -26.27
N SER A 452 -22.28 -7.80 -27.14
CA SER A 452 -22.45 -8.14 -28.57
C SER A 452 -21.13 -8.13 -29.34
N GLU A 453 -20.15 -7.33 -28.92
CA GLU A 453 -18.82 -7.30 -29.54
C GLU A 453 -17.90 -8.42 -29.03
N LEU A 454 -18.22 -9.01 -27.89
CA LEU A 454 -17.37 -10.00 -27.23
C LEU A 454 -17.84 -11.44 -27.46
N PHE A 455 -19.14 -11.63 -27.70
CA PHE A 455 -19.80 -12.92 -27.99
C PHE A 455 -20.46 -12.96 -29.36
#